data_12dee4749290a7f0c2426ff9bc360471
#
_entry.id   12dee4749290a7f0c2426ff9bc360471
#
_cell.length_a   1.000
_cell.length_b   1.000
_cell.length_c   1.000
_cell.angle_alpha   90.00
_cell.angle_beta   90.00
_cell.angle_gamma   90.00
#
_symmetry.space_group_name_H-M   'P 1'
#
loop_
_entity.id
_entity.type
_entity.pdbx_description
1 polymer ?
#
loop_
_entity_poly.entity_id
_entity_poly.type
_entity_poly.pdbx_seq_one_letter_code
_entity_poly.pdbx_strand_id
1 'polypeptide(L)'
;MSNSTLNPQNSTLPPALIFDMDGVLVDNTPVQARAFQLLFRDLGLTTKALPLLKRLNGMPAGEIIQHVFRHPIPKKQLDSYAEQREFLYRTLYWDKRRALPGLVDFLKAARAEGHKIGLGTGSGGPTLSYILDHLDLRRYFDVVVGKDDVPRGKPHPDTYSRTAAKLGVAPENCIVFEDAVLGEQAAYRAGMRCVAVTTSLKAKDFQAPLTTINDFTTLTPAQLLEMLAQQPDVPQPQKRRG
;
A
#
# COMPACT_ATOMS: atom_id res chain seq x y z
N MET A 1 3.21 0.89 -40.46
CA MET A 1 2.78 0.45 -39.11
C MET A 1 2.92 1.65 -38.20
N SER A 2 1.83 2.38 -37.99
CA SER A 2 1.82 3.65 -37.25
C SER A 2 1.76 3.36 -35.76
N ASN A 3 2.86 3.66 -35.04
CA ASN A 3 2.86 3.73 -33.59
C ASN A 3 1.96 4.91 -33.18
N SER A 4 0.77 4.62 -32.74
CA SER A 4 -0.07 5.60 -32.04
C SER A 4 0.43 5.71 -30.62
N THR A 5 1.32 6.66 -30.38
CA THR A 5 1.64 7.16 -29.03
C THR A 5 0.38 7.82 -28.49
N LEU A 6 -0.33 7.12 -27.60
CA LEU A 6 -1.42 7.71 -26.82
C LEU A 6 -0.80 8.84 -25.95
N ASN A 7 -1.12 10.07 -26.29
CA ASN A 7 -0.72 11.25 -25.55
C ASN A 7 -1.51 11.27 -24.22
N PRO A 8 -0.85 11.20 -23.04
CA PRO A 8 -1.55 11.21 -21.74
C PRO A 8 -2.34 12.49 -21.46
N GLN A 9 -2.20 13.53 -22.27
CA GLN A 9 -2.89 14.82 -22.10
C GLN A 9 -4.35 14.82 -22.57
N ASN A 10 -4.90 13.71 -23.09
CA ASN A 10 -6.26 13.66 -23.64
C ASN A 10 -7.26 12.80 -22.87
N SER A 11 -6.97 12.42 -21.61
CA SER A 11 -7.98 11.79 -20.76
C SER A 11 -8.85 12.91 -20.16
N THR A 12 -10.12 12.96 -20.54
CA THR A 12 -11.13 13.89 -19.96
C THR A 12 -11.49 13.50 -18.52
N LEU A 13 -11.03 12.36 -18.03
CA LEU A 13 -11.31 11.84 -16.69
C LEU A 13 -10.09 12.07 -15.76
N PRO A 14 -10.35 12.41 -14.50
CA PRO A 14 -9.27 12.53 -13.51
C PRO A 14 -8.59 11.17 -13.28
N PRO A 15 -7.32 11.15 -12.84
CA PRO A 15 -6.60 9.91 -12.56
C PRO A 15 -7.30 9.08 -11.49
N ALA A 16 -7.16 7.76 -11.55
CA ALA A 16 -7.57 6.90 -10.46
C ALA A 16 -6.59 7.02 -9.27
N LEU A 17 -7.13 7.00 -8.06
CA LEU A 17 -6.37 7.05 -6.82
C LEU A 17 -6.39 5.67 -6.17
N ILE A 18 -5.23 5.07 -5.98
CA ILE A 18 -5.08 3.74 -5.40
C ILE A 18 -4.33 3.86 -4.07
N PHE A 19 -4.92 3.37 -3.00
CA PHE A 19 -4.36 3.47 -1.65
C PHE A 19 -3.83 2.11 -1.21
N ASP A 20 -2.67 2.07 -0.55
CA ASP A 20 -2.41 1.00 0.40
C ASP A 20 -3.25 1.21 1.67
N MET A 21 -3.27 0.23 2.55
CA MET A 21 -4.04 0.30 3.80
C MET A 21 -3.15 0.63 5.00
N ASP A 22 -2.17 -0.22 5.24
CA ASP A 22 -1.31 -0.13 6.43
C ASP A 22 -0.30 1.01 6.26
N GLY A 23 -0.29 1.96 7.20
CA GLY A 23 0.54 3.16 7.08
C GLY A 23 -0.02 4.26 6.17
N VAL A 24 -1.09 3.98 5.40
CA VAL A 24 -1.72 4.94 4.47
C VAL A 24 -3.13 5.33 4.92
N LEU A 25 -4.02 4.37 5.13
CA LEU A 25 -5.34 4.67 5.68
C LEU A 25 -5.29 4.84 7.20
N VAL A 26 -4.40 4.10 7.85
CA VAL A 26 -4.21 4.06 9.31
C VAL A 26 -2.72 4.00 9.65
N ASP A 27 -2.29 4.73 10.69
CA ASP A 27 -0.92 4.61 11.24
C ASP A 27 -0.88 3.46 12.24
N ASN A 28 -0.56 2.27 11.74
CA ASN A 28 -0.54 1.04 12.53
C ASN A 28 0.82 0.32 12.55
N THR A 29 1.85 0.86 11.91
CA THR A 29 3.19 0.27 11.82
C THR A 29 3.79 -0.11 13.18
N PRO A 30 3.67 0.70 14.25
CA PRO A 30 4.16 0.30 15.56
C PRO A 30 3.43 -0.93 16.14
N VAL A 31 2.13 -1.06 15.87
CA VAL A 31 1.32 -2.20 16.33
C VAL A 31 1.63 -3.45 15.51
N GLN A 32 1.82 -3.29 14.19
CA GLN A 32 2.30 -4.34 13.31
C GLN A 32 3.64 -4.91 13.82
N ALA A 33 4.60 -4.03 14.13
CA ALA A 33 5.89 -4.43 14.68
C ALA A 33 5.75 -5.16 16.02
N ARG A 34 4.84 -4.71 16.89
CA ARG A 34 4.58 -5.37 18.17
C ARG A 34 4.00 -6.77 17.99
N ALA A 35 3.07 -6.95 17.06
CA ALA A 35 2.48 -8.26 16.75
C ALA A 35 3.55 -9.25 16.24
N PHE A 36 4.40 -8.83 15.31
CA PHE A 36 5.54 -9.65 14.85
C PHE A 36 6.52 -9.96 15.99
N GLN A 37 6.83 -8.97 16.84
CA GLN A 37 7.78 -9.19 17.95
C GLN A 37 7.26 -10.22 18.95
N LEU A 38 5.96 -10.23 19.22
CA LEU A 38 5.34 -11.24 20.08
C LEU A 38 5.40 -12.62 19.43
N LEU A 39 4.99 -12.74 18.15
CA LEU A 39 5.09 -13.99 17.43
C LEU A 39 6.54 -14.53 17.38
N PHE A 40 7.52 -13.68 17.06
CA PHE A 40 8.92 -14.10 17.00
C PHE A 40 9.42 -14.61 18.34
N ARG A 41 9.04 -13.94 19.44
CA ARG A 41 9.38 -14.40 20.79
C ARG A 41 8.77 -15.78 21.10
N ASP A 42 7.50 -15.99 20.76
CA ASP A 42 6.80 -17.25 21.00
C ASP A 42 7.39 -18.41 20.16
N LEU A 43 7.99 -18.07 19.00
CA LEU A 43 8.72 -19.02 18.15
C LEU A 43 10.21 -19.18 18.52
N GLY A 44 10.67 -18.56 19.64
CA GLY A 44 12.06 -18.60 20.07
C GLY A 44 13.04 -17.82 19.17
N LEU A 45 12.53 -16.90 18.34
CA LEU A 45 13.35 -16.11 17.42
C LEU A 45 13.81 -14.79 18.08
N THR A 46 15.09 -14.44 17.89
CA THR A 46 15.69 -13.22 18.47
C THR A 46 15.61 -11.99 17.57
N THR A 47 14.99 -12.14 16.39
CA THR A 47 14.86 -11.06 15.39
C THR A 47 14.06 -9.88 15.93
N LYS A 48 14.59 -8.66 15.78
CA LYS A 48 13.88 -7.42 16.12
C LYS A 48 12.91 -7.06 14.99
N ALA A 49 11.61 -7.00 15.29
CA ALA A 49 10.56 -6.82 14.29
C ALA A 49 10.57 -5.41 13.65
N LEU A 50 10.76 -4.33 14.43
CA LEU A 50 10.70 -2.97 13.88
C LEU A 50 11.76 -2.66 12.80
N PRO A 51 13.06 -2.97 13.00
CA PRO A 51 14.05 -2.82 11.94
C PRO A 51 13.78 -3.72 10.72
N LEU A 52 13.21 -4.90 10.93
CA LEU A 52 12.83 -5.81 9.84
C LEU A 52 11.71 -5.22 8.99
N LEU A 53 10.65 -4.71 9.62
CA LEU A 53 9.52 -4.10 8.92
C LEU A 53 9.92 -2.87 8.12
N LYS A 54 10.85 -2.03 8.59
CA LYS A 54 11.36 -0.91 7.77
C LYS A 54 11.91 -1.33 6.42
N ARG A 55 12.34 -2.59 6.26
CA ARG A 55 12.88 -3.14 5.00
C ARG A 55 11.87 -3.96 4.21
N LEU A 56 10.93 -4.61 4.90
CA LEU A 56 10.01 -5.61 4.33
C LEU A 56 8.54 -5.17 4.39
N ASN A 57 8.24 -3.95 4.88
CA ASN A 57 6.87 -3.44 4.90
C ASN A 57 6.27 -3.44 3.49
N GLY A 58 4.97 -3.75 3.40
CA GLY A 58 4.28 -3.97 2.14
C GLY A 58 4.25 -5.43 1.66
N MET A 59 5.12 -6.32 2.21
CA MET A 59 5.06 -7.76 1.92
C MET A 59 3.97 -8.46 2.74
N PRO A 60 3.38 -9.57 2.23
CA PRO A 60 2.50 -10.43 3.02
C PRO A 60 3.19 -10.97 4.27
N ALA A 61 2.43 -11.11 5.38
CA ALA A 61 2.97 -11.55 6.66
C ALA A 61 3.73 -12.89 6.59
N GLY A 62 3.23 -13.85 5.81
CA GLY A 62 3.89 -15.14 5.60
C GLY A 62 5.28 -15.01 4.97
N GLU A 63 5.45 -14.11 3.99
CA GLU A 63 6.76 -13.87 3.36
C GLU A 63 7.75 -13.22 4.34
N ILE A 64 7.28 -12.27 5.18
CA ILE A 64 8.10 -11.67 6.24
C ILE A 64 8.54 -12.73 7.26
N ILE A 65 7.64 -13.63 7.67
CA ILE A 65 7.94 -14.72 8.60
C ILE A 65 8.95 -15.67 7.96
N GLN A 66 8.74 -16.11 6.71
CA GLN A 66 9.66 -16.98 5.98
C GLN A 66 11.07 -16.36 5.88
N HIS A 67 11.14 -15.02 5.71
CA HIS A 67 12.44 -14.32 5.64
C HIS A 67 13.27 -14.44 6.93
N VAL A 68 12.63 -14.57 8.09
CA VAL A 68 13.31 -14.71 9.38
C VAL A 68 13.83 -16.13 9.61
N PHE A 69 13.15 -17.14 9.07
CA PHE A 69 13.60 -18.51 9.13
C PHE A 69 14.70 -18.75 8.09
N ARG A 70 15.81 -19.37 8.51
CA ARG A 70 16.96 -19.69 7.63
C ARG A 70 16.75 -20.95 6.78
N HIS A 71 15.59 -21.58 6.91
CA HIS A 71 15.18 -22.78 6.18
C HIS A 71 13.73 -22.65 5.72
N PRO A 72 13.31 -23.35 4.66
CA PRO A 72 11.93 -23.34 4.22
C PRO A 72 10.99 -23.87 5.30
N ILE A 73 9.87 -23.16 5.50
CA ILE A 73 8.78 -23.57 6.39
C ILE A 73 7.67 -24.19 5.53
N PRO A 74 7.10 -25.34 5.93
CA PRO A 74 5.96 -25.93 5.25
C PRO A 74 4.81 -24.93 5.16
N LYS A 75 4.15 -24.82 3.99
CA LYS A 75 3.11 -23.81 3.72
C LYS A 75 2.05 -23.77 4.81
N LYS A 76 1.52 -24.93 5.23
CA LYS A 76 0.50 -25.05 6.29
C LYS A 76 0.94 -24.39 7.61
N GLN A 77 2.20 -24.58 7.98
CA GLN A 77 2.77 -24.00 9.20
C GLN A 77 2.98 -22.50 9.05
N LEU A 78 3.44 -22.05 7.87
CA LEU A 78 3.62 -20.64 7.55
C LEU A 78 2.28 -19.88 7.58
N ASP A 79 1.24 -20.47 7.00
CA ASP A 79 -0.12 -19.92 7.03
C ASP A 79 -0.62 -19.79 8.48
N SER A 80 -0.39 -20.81 9.32
CA SER A 80 -0.75 -20.78 10.75
C SER A 80 -0.02 -19.66 11.51
N TYR A 81 1.26 -19.46 11.28
CA TYR A 81 2.02 -18.36 11.89
C TYR A 81 1.52 -16.98 11.42
N ALA A 82 1.19 -16.87 10.14
CA ALA A 82 0.61 -15.65 9.60
C ALA A 82 -0.75 -15.33 10.25
N GLU A 83 -1.62 -16.33 10.43
CA GLU A 83 -2.91 -16.17 11.14
C GLU A 83 -2.72 -15.77 12.60
N GLN A 84 -1.78 -16.40 13.34
CA GLN A 84 -1.46 -16.02 14.72
C GLN A 84 -1.00 -14.56 14.80
N ARG A 85 -0.14 -14.12 13.87
CA ARG A 85 0.30 -12.73 13.80
C ARG A 85 -0.86 -11.77 13.53
N GLU A 86 -1.77 -12.12 12.60
CA GLU A 86 -2.96 -11.32 12.29
C GLU A 86 -3.90 -11.23 13.52
N PHE A 87 -4.08 -12.32 14.26
CA PHE A 87 -4.85 -12.32 15.50
C PHE A 87 -4.23 -11.39 16.54
N LEU A 88 -2.91 -11.49 16.78
CA LEU A 88 -2.19 -10.61 17.70
C LEU A 88 -2.33 -9.13 17.29
N TYR A 89 -2.19 -8.84 15.99
CA TYR A 89 -2.36 -7.48 15.47
C TYR A 89 -3.77 -6.94 15.78
N ARG A 90 -4.82 -7.66 15.42
CA ARG A 90 -6.19 -7.21 15.66
C ARG A 90 -6.49 -7.02 17.15
N THR A 91 -5.97 -7.88 18.02
CA THR A 91 -6.10 -7.77 19.47
C THR A 91 -5.41 -6.51 20.01
N LEU A 92 -4.15 -6.25 19.57
CA LEU A 92 -3.36 -5.11 20.04
C LEU A 92 -3.86 -3.76 19.50
N TYR A 93 -4.58 -3.77 18.39
CA TYR A 93 -5.03 -2.55 17.70
C TYR A 93 -6.50 -2.22 17.96
N TRP A 94 -7.21 -3.07 18.69
CA TRP A 94 -8.66 -3.05 18.86
C TRP A 94 -9.25 -1.67 19.19
N ASP A 95 -8.68 -0.94 20.16
CA ASP A 95 -9.12 0.36 20.66
C ASP A 95 -8.39 1.55 20.03
N LYS A 96 -7.45 1.29 19.13
CA LYS A 96 -6.54 2.31 18.55
C LYS A 96 -6.84 2.66 17.10
N ARG A 97 -7.80 1.97 16.51
CA ARG A 97 -8.13 2.15 15.09
C ARG A 97 -8.66 3.56 14.85
N ARG A 98 -7.96 4.31 14.04
CA ARG A 98 -8.39 5.61 13.53
C ARG A 98 -7.78 5.86 12.15
N ALA A 99 -8.56 6.51 11.29
CA ALA A 99 -8.07 6.96 9.99
C ALA A 99 -6.95 8.00 10.16
N LEU A 100 -6.03 8.07 9.20
CA LEU A 100 -5.07 9.16 9.17
C LEU A 100 -5.79 10.52 9.12
N PRO A 101 -5.21 11.57 9.75
CA PRO A 101 -5.79 12.90 9.69
C PRO A 101 -6.05 13.36 8.25
N GLY A 102 -7.21 13.95 7.98
CA GLY A 102 -7.60 14.46 6.68
C GLY A 102 -8.04 13.41 5.65
N LEU A 103 -7.80 12.10 5.88
CA LEU A 103 -8.09 11.05 4.89
C LEU A 103 -9.56 11.06 4.43
N VAL A 104 -10.51 11.11 5.37
CA VAL A 104 -11.93 11.03 5.04
C VAL A 104 -12.38 12.23 4.17
N ASP A 105 -11.88 13.42 4.47
CA ASP A 105 -12.21 14.62 3.71
C ASP A 105 -11.55 14.61 2.33
N PHE A 106 -10.31 14.11 2.24
CA PHE A 106 -9.65 13.88 0.97
C PHE A 106 -10.41 12.86 0.09
N LEU A 107 -10.86 11.73 0.65
CA LEU A 107 -11.65 10.73 -0.09
C LEU A 107 -12.99 11.29 -0.57
N LYS A 108 -13.67 12.11 0.25
CA LYS A 108 -14.90 12.81 -0.15
C LYS A 108 -14.66 13.78 -1.31
N ALA A 109 -13.60 14.59 -1.21
CA ALA A 109 -13.23 15.53 -2.27
C ALA A 109 -12.90 14.79 -3.57
N ALA A 110 -12.08 13.74 -3.50
CA ALA A 110 -11.71 12.92 -4.65
C ALA A 110 -12.94 12.31 -5.35
N ARG A 111 -13.91 11.81 -4.59
CA ARG A 111 -15.17 11.32 -5.19
C ARG A 111 -16.00 12.43 -5.81
N ALA A 112 -16.08 13.61 -5.18
CA ALA A 112 -16.80 14.76 -5.72
C ALA A 112 -16.16 15.27 -7.03
N GLU A 113 -14.84 15.16 -7.18
CA GLU A 113 -14.10 15.50 -8.39
C GLU A 113 -14.11 14.38 -9.45
N GLY A 114 -14.80 13.24 -9.19
CA GLY A 114 -14.99 12.16 -10.15
C GLY A 114 -13.84 11.16 -10.23
N HIS A 115 -12.90 11.17 -9.28
CA HIS A 115 -11.84 10.16 -9.23
C HIS A 115 -12.41 8.76 -8.93
N LYS A 116 -11.94 7.76 -9.64
CA LYS A 116 -12.11 6.36 -9.25
C LYS A 116 -11.13 6.05 -8.12
N ILE A 117 -11.59 5.33 -7.09
CA ILE A 117 -10.80 5.08 -5.90
C ILE A 117 -10.68 3.57 -5.67
N GLY A 118 -9.43 3.08 -5.60
CA GLY A 118 -9.12 1.68 -5.31
C GLY A 118 -8.30 1.51 -4.03
N LEU A 119 -8.43 0.34 -3.42
CA LEU A 119 -7.54 -0.13 -2.37
C LEU A 119 -6.74 -1.32 -2.88
N GLY A 120 -5.41 -1.29 -2.67
CA GLY A 120 -4.50 -2.38 -3.04
C GLY A 120 -3.53 -2.69 -1.91
N THR A 121 -3.76 -3.78 -1.14
CA THR A 121 -3.02 -4.08 0.09
C THR A 121 -2.50 -5.51 0.16
N GLY A 122 -1.44 -5.72 0.95
CA GLY A 122 -0.93 -7.04 1.33
C GLY A 122 -1.73 -7.74 2.43
N SER A 123 -2.80 -7.11 2.97
CA SER A 123 -3.64 -7.66 4.01
C SER A 123 -4.75 -8.57 3.46
N GLY A 124 -5.16 -9.57 4.23
CA GLY A 124 -6.24 -10.50 3.87
C GLY A 124 -7.62 -10.05 4.33
N GLY A 125 -8.66 -10.76 3.88
CA GLY A 125 -10.07 -10.45 4.11
C GLY A 125 -10.45 -10.07 5.55
N PRO A 126 -10.10 -10.88 6.59
CA PRO A 126 -10.42 -10.55 7.98
C PRO A 126 -9.84 -9.23 8.46
N THR A 127 -8.62 -8.87 8.05
CA THR A 127 -7.97 -7.61 8.44
C THR A 127 -8.52 -6.42 7.63
N LEU A 128 -8.88 -6.64 6.37
CA LEU A 128 -9.60 -5.66 5.55
C LEU A 128 -10.91 -5.24 6.22
N SER A 129 -11.76 -6.22 6.57
CA SER A 129 -13.03 -5.93 7.25
C SER A 129 -12.81 -5.28 8.62
N TYR A 130 -11.82 -5.75 9.36
CA TYR A 130 -11.46 -5.20 10.67
C TYR A 130 -11.11 -3.71 10.63
N ILE A 131 -10.51 -3.21 9.55
CA ILE A 131 -10.16 -1.79 9.37
C ILE A 131 -11.29 -1.03 8.65
N LEU A 132 -11.66 -1.50 7.45
CA LEU A 132 -12.54 -0.74 6.56
C LEU A 132 -13.96 -0.61 7.11
N ASP A 133 -14.49 -1.68 7.70
CA ASP A 133 -15.88 -1.69 8.18
C ASP A 133 -15.99 -0.95 9.52
N HIS A 134 -14.97 -1.08 10.39
CA HIS A 134 -14.96 -0.35 11.66
C HIS A 134 -14.85 1.17 11.48
N LEU A 135 -14.04 1.61 10.51
CA LEU A 135 -13.82 3.03 10.23
C LEU A 135 -14.80 3.60 9.20
N ASP A 136 -15.76 2.79 8.73
CA ASP A 136 -16.72 3.15 7.68
C ASP A 136 -16.03 3.70 6.40
N LEU A 137 -14.88 3.13 6.08
CA LEU A 137 -14.07 3.55 4.91
C LEU A 137 -14.43 2.80 3.64
N ARG A 138 -15.00 1.58 3.74
CA ARG A 138 -15.30 0.72 2.57
C ARG A 138 -16.10 1.43 1.49
N ARG A 139 -17.04 2.28 1.87
CA ARG A 139 -17.94 3.02 0.98
C ARG A 139 -17.22 3.99 0.02
N TYR A 140 -15.97 4.34 0.30
CA TYR A 140 -15.20 5.24 -0.56
C TYR A 140 -14.48 4.52 -1.69
N PHE A 141 -14.32 3.20 -1.61
CA PHE A 141 -13.55 2.42 -2.57
C PHE A 141 -14.46 1.73 -3.59
N ASP A 142 -14.22 2.00 -4.88
CA ASP A 142 -14.89 1.32 -5.99
C ASP A 142 -14.38 -0.12 -6.14
N VAL A 143 -13.11 -0.36 -5.77
CA VAL A 143 -12.43 -1.66 -5.85
C VAL A 143 -11.56 -1.86 -4.62
N VAL A 144 -11.57 -3.09 -4.08
CA VAL A 144 -10.66 -3.56 -3.03
C VAL A 144 -9.94 -4.80 -3.54
N VAL A 145 -8.59 -4.79 -3.48
CA VAL A 145 -7.71 -5.91 -3.83
C VAL A 145 -6.84 -6.22 -2.61
N GLY A 146 -6.99 -7.42 -2.07
CA GLY A 146 -6.22 -7.93 -0.96
C GLY A 146 -5.17 -8.96 -1.39
N LYS A 147 -4.45 -9.55 -0.41
CA LYS A 147 -3.41 -10.56 -0.66
C LYS A 147 -3.92 -11.79 -1.43
N ASP A 148 -5.19 -12.15 -1.21
CA ASP A 148 -5.77 -13.37 -1.78
C ASP A 148 -6.24 -13.18 -3.23
N ASP A 149 -6.25 -11.95 -3.73
CA ASP A 149 -6.62 -11.59 -5.11
C ASP A 149 -5.44 -11.68 -6.09
N VAL A 150 -4.20 -11.82 -5.62
CA VAL A 150 -2.98 -11.74 -6.43
C VAL A 150 -2.01 -12.88 -6.12
N PRO A 151 -1.25 -13.37 -7.12
CA PRO A 151 -0.30 -14.46 -6.92
C PRO A 151 0.97 -14.03 -6.17
N ARG A 152 1.37 -12.74 -6.26
CA ARG A 152 2.62 -12.23 -5.69
C ARG A 152 2.38 -10.89 -5.00
N GLY A 153 2.93 -10.76 -3.79
CA GLY A 153 2.91 -9.51 -3.02
C GLY A 153 3.93 -8.48 -3.52
N LYS A 154 3.86 -7.26 -2.97
CA LYS A 154 4.85 -6.20 -3.18
C LYS A 154 6.26 -6.72 -2.83
N PRO A 155 7.27 -6.42 -3.62
CA PRO A 155 7.38 -5.39 -4.65
C PRO A 155 6.95 -5.80 -6.06
N HIS A 156 6.25 -6.94 -6.26
CA HIS A 156 5.66 -7.26 -7.55
C HIS A 156 4.49 -6.29 -7.85
N PRO A 157 4.23 -5.97 -9.13
CA PRO A 157 3.21 -4.99 -9.50
C PRO A 157 1.77 -5.51 -9.37
N ASP A 158 1.60 -6.81 -9.10
CA ASP A 158 0.35 -7.55 -9.25
C ASP A 158 -0.82 -6.89 -8.51
N THR A 159 -0.60 -6.43 -7.27
CA THR A 159 -1.63 -5.76 -6.46
C THR A 159 -2.16 -4.50 -7.15
N TYR A 160 -1.29 -3.62 -7.57
CA TYR A 160 -1.69 -2.35 -8.18
C TYR A 160 -2.19 -2.52 -9.61
N SER A 161 -1.54 -3.38 -10.41
CA SER A 161 -2.02 -3.72 -11.76
C SER A 161 -3.42 -4.34 -11.72
N ARG A 162 -3.70 -5.22 -10.75
CA ARG A 162 -5.02 -5.81 -10.55
C ARG A 162 -6.05 -4.77 -10.14
N THR A 163 -5.67 -3.82 -9.25
CA THR A 163 -6.56 -2.73 -8.82
C THR A 163 -6.92 -1.84 -9.99
N ALA A 164 -5.95 -1.38 -10.79
CA ALA A 164 -6.19 -0.55 -11.96
C ALA A 164 -7.06 -1.26 -13.01
N ALA A 165 -6.79 -2.55 -13.27
CA ALA A 165 -7.59 -3.35 -14.19
C ALA A 165 -9.05 -3.46 -13.74
N LYS A 166 -9.30 -3.70 -12.45
CA LYS A 166 -10.66 -3.74 -11.89
C LYS A 166 -11.35 -2.37 -11.93
N LEU A 167 -10.61 -1.27 -11.78
CA LEU A 167 -11.12 0.10 -11.95
C LEU A 167 -11.38 0.45 -13.43
N GLY A 168 -10.83 -0.31 -14.37
CA GLY A 168 -10.89 0.01 -15.80
C GLY A 168 -10.12 1.28 -16.15
N VAL A 169 -8.95 1.51 -15.53
CA VAL A 169 -8.10 2.68 -15.75
C VAL A 169 -6.71 2.21 -16.16
N ALA A 170 -6.11 2.85 -17.16
CA ALA A 170 -4.75 2.56 -17.59
C ALA A 170 -3.74 2.92 -16.49
N PRO A 171 -2.68 2.12 -16.27
CA PRO A 171 -1.73 2.32 -15.17
C PRO A 171 -1.10 3.72 -15.13
N GLU A 172 -0.76 4.30 -16.27
CA GLU A 172 -0.19 5.64 -16.39
C GLU A 172 -1.13 6.75 -15.89
N ASN A 173 -2.44 6.46 -15.80
CA ASN A 173 -3.47 7.33 -15.26
C ASN A 173 -3.84 6.99 -13.81
N CYS A 174 -2.98 6.26 -13.10
CA CYS A 174 -3.15 5.91 -11.69
C CYS A 174 -2.08 6.58 -10.83
N ILE A 175 -2.49 7.01 -9.63
CA ILE A 175 -1.61 7.48 -8.56
C ILE A 175 -1.78 6.55 -7.37
N VAL A 176 -0.67 6.01 -6.87
CA VAL A 176 -0.64 5.13 -5.70
C VAL A 176 -0.20 5.93 -4.47
N PHE A 177 -0.87 5.74 -3.34
CA PHE A 177 -0.46 6.24 -2.04
C PHE A 177 0.16 5.09 -1.25
N GLU A 178 1.41 5.28 -0.79
CA GLU A 178 2.22 4.23 -0.15
C GLU A 178 3.12 4.77 0.96
N ASP A 179 3.36 3.95 1.99
CA ASP A 179 4.25 4.25 3.11
C ASP A 179 5.55 3.43 3.11
N ALA A 180 5.71 2.54 2.14
CA ALA A 180 6.79 1.56 2.08
C ALA A 180 7.53 1.60 0.73
N VAL A 181 8.88 1.45 0.77
CA VAL A 181 9.70 1.41 -0.45
C VAL A 181 9.32 0.24 -1.36
N LEU A 182 8.93 -0.91 -0.80
CA LEU A 182 8.52 -2.06 -1.62
C LEU A 182 7.20 -1.79 -2.34
N GLY A 183 6.30 -1.01 -1.73
CA GLY A 183 5.07 -0.58 -2.37
C GLY A 183 5.29 0.50 -3.43
N GLU A 184 6.15 1.49 -3.16
CA GLU A 184 6.59 2.44 -4.18
C GLU A 184 7.18 1.72 -5.40
N GLN A 185 8.05 0.72 -5.20
CA GLN A 185 8.59 -0.10 -6.29
C GLN A 185 7.50 -0.88 -7.04
N ALA A 186 6.50 -1.39 -6.33
CA ALA A 186 5.37 -2.08 -6.95
C ALA A 186 4.56 -1.14 -7.83
N ALA A 187 4.32 0.11 -7.39
CA ALA A 187 3.64 1.14 -8.17
C ALA A 187 4.41 1.46 -9.46
N TYR A 188 5.72 1.70 -9.38
CA TYR A 188 6.55 1.99 -10.56
C TYR A 188 6.61 0.80 -11.53
N ARG A 189 6.73 -0.43 -11.02
CA ARG A 189 6.68 -1.64 -11.86
C ARG A 189 5.33 -1.86 -12.53
N ALA A 190 4.27 -1.33 -11.91
CA ALA A 190 2.94 -1.32 -12.50
C ALA A 190 2.73 -0.20 -13.54
N GLY A 191 3.71 0.69 -13.72
CA GLY A 191 3.59 1.85 -14.62
C GLY A 191 2.81 3.01 -13.99
N MET A 192 2.77 3.11 -12.65
CA MET A 192 2.00 4.11 -11.90
C MET A 192 2.92 5.06 -11.16
N ARG A 193 2.43 6.27 -10.87
CA ARG A 193 3.11 7.24 -10.02
C ARG A 193 2.78 6.97 -8.55
N CYS A 194 3.62 7.49 -7.64
CA CYS A 194 3.47 7.28 -6.22
C CYS A 194 3.50 8.60 -5.44
N VAL A 195 2.60 8.74 -4.47
CA VAL A 195 2.67 9.71 -3.37
C VAL A 195 3.15 8.95 -2.14
N ALA A 196 4.24 9.40 -1.52
CA ALA A 196 4.78 8.75 -0.33
C ALA A 196 4.13 9.32 0.94
N VAL A 197 3.54 8.44 1.76
CA VAL A 197 3.01 8.75 3.08
C VAL A 197 4.07 8.41 4.13
N THR A 198 4.55 9.39 4.90
CA THR A 198 5.76 9.23 5.72
C THR A 198 5.47 8.72 7.14
N THR A 199 4.50 7.84 7.31
CA THR A 199 4.15 7.20 8.58
C THR A 199 5.17 6.15 9.02
N SER A 200 5.68 5.35 8.07
CA SER A 200 6.63 4.25 8.34
C SER A 200 8.09 4.63 8.08
N LEU A 201 8.33 5.47 7.09
CA LEU A 201 9.66 5.85 6.60
C LEU A 201 9.77 7.38 6.45
N LYS A 202 10.99 7.87 6.30
CA LYS A 202 11.25 9.30 6.03
C LYS A 202 11.17 9.58 4.53
N ALA A 203 10.85 10.81 4.14
CA ALA A 203 10.79 11.25 2.75
C ALA A 203 12.03 10.85 1.91
N LYS A 204 13.23 10.97 2.48
CA LYS A 204 14.50 10.62 1.83
C LYS A 204 14.71 9.13 1.53
N ASP A 205 13.89 8.27 2.12
CA ASP A 205 14.01 6.81 1.96
C ASP A 205 13.26 6.32 0.70
N PHE A 206 12.36 7.16 0.14
CA PHE A 206 11.65 6.91 -1.11
C PHE A 206 12.50 7.33 -2.31
N GLN A 207 12.24 6.70 -3.47
CA GLN A 207 13.07 6.88 -4.67
C GLN A 207 12.74 8.18 -5.41
N ALA A 208 11.49 8.34 -5.85
CA ALA A 208 11.07 9.48 -6.68
C ALA A 208 9.55 9.70 -6.61
N PRO A 209 8.97 9.91 -5.43
CA PRO A 209 7.53 10.13 -5.32
C PRO A 209 7.14 11.48 -5.93
N LEU A 210 5.90 11.59 -6.44
CA LEU A 210 5.31 12.87 -6.88
C LEU A 210 5.41 13.94 -5.80
N THR A 211 5.10 13.52 -4.57
CA THR A 211 5.25 14.32 -3.36
C THR A 211 5.31 13.39 -2.16
N THR A 212 5.66 13.96 -1.00
CA THR A 212 5.62 13.28 0.29
C THR A 212 4.66 14.01 1.22
N ILE A 213 3.83 13.25 1.93
CA ILE A 213 2.88 13.77 2.91
C ILE A 213 3.02 13.03 4.24
N ASN A 214 2.76 13.70 5.35
CA ASN A 214 2.68 13.05 6.67
C ASN A 214 1.28 12.45 6.90
N ASP A 215 0.27 13.15 6.38
CA ASP A 215 -1.15 12.81 6.41
C ASP A 215 -1.88 13.55 5.28
N PHE A 216 -3.20 13.50 5.24
CA PHE A 216 -4.02 14.07 4.17
C PHE A 216 -4.52 15.50 4.46
N THR A 217 -4.07 16.16 5.53
CA THR A 217 -4.60 17.48 5.93
C THR A 217 -4.19 18.61 4.99
N THR A 218 -3.10 18.46 4.26
CA THR A 218 -2.50 19.50 3.39
C THR A 218 -2.55 19.19 1.91
N LEU A 219 -3.00 17.98 1.53
CA LEU A 219 -3.11 17.56 0.13
C LEU A 219 -4.56 17.63 -0.34
N THR A 220 -4.76 18.15 -1.55
CA THR A 220 -6.05 18.10 -2.25
C THR A 220 -5.93 17.29 -3.55
N PRO A 221 -7.03 16.67 -4.04
CA PRO A 221 -6.97 15.95 -5.32
C PRO A 221 -6.58 16.86 -6.50
N ALA A 222 -7.02 18.12 -6.52
CA ALA A 222 -6.65 19.09 -7.55
C ALA A 222 -5.12 19.29 -7.65
N GLN A 223 -4.41 19.37 -6.51
CA GLN A 223 -2.95 19.49 -6.50
C GLN A 223 -2.24 18.32 -7.16
N LEU A 224 -2.82 17.12 -7.13
CA LEU A 224 -2.25 15.95 -7.80
C LEU A 224 -2.22 16.11 -9.32
N LEU A 225 -3.22 16.74 -9.91
CA LEU A 225 -3.27 17.03 -11.35
C LEU A 225 -2.15 17.99 -11.76
N GLU A 226 -1.89 19.01 -10.96
CA GLU A 226 -0.81 19.97 -11.18
C GLU A 226 0.57 19.27 -11.11
N MET A 227 0.76 18.40 -10.12
CA MET A 227 2.00 17.62 -9.95
C MET A 227 2.21 16.65 -11.12
N LEU A 228 1.16 15.99 -11.61
CA LEU A 228 1.23 15.11 -12.78
C LEU A 228 1.65 15.86 -14.04
N ALA A 229 1.14 17.08 -14.23
CA ALA A 229 1.53 17.91 -15.37
C ALA A 229 3.01 18.31 -15.34
N GLN A 230 3.59 18.46 -14.15
CA GLN A 230 5.01 18.81 -13.97
C GLN A 230 5.94 17.58 -14.04
N GLN A 231 5.43 16.37 -13.76
CA GLN A 231 6.20 15.11 -13.76
C GLN A 231 5.47 14.06 -14.61
N PRO A 232 5.50 14.17 -15.94
CA PRO A 232 4.72 13.29 -16.83
C PRO A 232 5.23 11.85 -16.84
N ASP A 233 6.52 11.61 -16.57
CA ASP A 233 7.13 10.29 -16.66
C ASP A 233 6.98 9.49 -15.37
N VAL A 234 6.74 8.17 -15.51
CA VAL A 234 6.77 7.24 -14.40
C VAL A 234 8.22 6.88 -14.10
N PRO A 235 8.68 7.04 -12.84
CA PRO A 235 10.03 6.66 -12.46
C PRO A 235 10.30 5.17 -12.68
N GLN A 236 11.50 4.84 -13.19
CA GLN A 236 11.93 3.45 -13.31
C GLN A 236 12.42 2.92 -11.95
N PRO A 237 12.01 1.71 -11.52
CA PRO A 237 12.47 1.12 -10.28
C PRO A 237 13.99 0.96 -10.30
N GLN A 238 14.67 1.43 -9.26
CA GLN A 238 16.11 1.22 -9.16
C GLN A 238 16.40 -0.29 -9.00
N LYS A 239 17.40 -0.78 -9.75
CA LYS A 239 17.95 -2.11 -9.48
C LYS A 239 18.64 -2.05 -8.11
N ARG A 240 18.26 -2.94 -7.18
CA ARG A 240 18.99 -3.07 -5.92
C ARG A 240 20.47 -3.29 -6.25
N ARG A 241 21.34 -2.41 -5.76
CA ARG A 241 22.76 -2.76 -5.63
C ARG A 241 22.79 -3.88 -4.57
N GLY A 242 23.17 -5.09 -5.00
CA GLY A 242 23.26 -6.29 -4.18
C GLY A 242 24.22 -6.13 -2.99
#